data_ee44f780f5719ec1c596b750c21a2a66
#
_entry.id   ee44f780f5719ec1c596b750c21a2a66
#
_cell.length_a   1.000
_cell.length_b   1.000
_cell.length_c   1.000
_cell.angle_alpha   90.00
_cell.angle_beta   90.00
_cell.angle_gamma   90.00
#
_symmetry.space_group_name_H-M   'P 1'
#
loop_
_entity.id
_entity.type
_entity.pdbx_description
1 polymer ?
#
loop_
_entity_poly.entity_id
_entity_poly.type
_entity_poly.pdbx_seq_one_letter_code
_entity_poly.pdbx_strand_id
1 'polypeptide(L)'
;MLKLDLPLLEELCLINSPSGLEFPMTTYIINYCYQIKGIQYKIDKVGNLFITKNTTSPKTYPCLIAHMDEIHNLNIPRKIMLKNNLIWAVTEDTKQPCGLGADDKFGICIILQLLKILPDIKVCFTVQEEFYGIGAIEAQLNSEFFSNIRFMIEPDRRGNSDIIVETNCLKIASDEFLEDISDLLQKYKYKPAIGTFTDIGVLKETVNVSAINLSCGYYKEHTSREYGRLNELEKCLNLIYDIINKAIKVYVHDSPDKAYCSWYYDNYGDDGISNLDNYSTISYAEASYICHNCKEHDCSKCKIWEIAR
;
A
#
# COMPACT_ATOMS: atom_id res chain seq x y z
N MET A 1 23.93 6.98 5.04
CA MET A 1 22.96 6.10 4.37
C MET A 1 22.50 5.04 5.35
N LEU A 2 21.20 4.83 5.44
CA LEU A 2 20.58 3.77 6.25
C LEU A 2 20.88 2.42 5.61
N LYS A 3 20.99 1.39 6.44
CA LYS A 3 21.13 0.01 6.02
C LYS A 3 19.80 -0.71 6.20
N LEU A 4 19.49 -1.59 5.26
CA LEU A 4 18.31 -2.44 5.32
C LEU A 4 18.39 -3.42 6.51
N ASP A 5 17.33 -3.50 7.29
CA ASP A 5 17.16 -4.49 8.37
C ASP A 5 16.72 -5.83 7.76
N LEU A 6 17.70 -6.64 7.38
CA LEU A 6 17.43 -7.94 6.73
C LEU A 6 16.63 -8.90 7.62
N PRO A 7 16.94 -9.05 8.92
CA PRO A 7 16.11 -9.87 9.81
C PRO A 7 14.64 -9.45 9.80
N LEU A 8 14.34 -8.16 9.92
CA LEU A 8 12.98 -7.64 9.83
C LEU A 8 12.32 -8.02 8.51
N LEU A 9 13.02 -7.85 7.39
CA LEU A 9 12.49 -8.18 6.07
C LEU A 9 12.18 -9.68 5.94
N GLU A 10 13.07 -10.54 6.40
CA GLU A 10 12.86 -11.99 6.39
C GLU A 10 11.66 -12.39 7.25
N GLU A 11 11.51 -11.83 8.45
CA GLU A 11 10.37 -12.07 9.34
C GLU A 11 9.05 -11.67 8.67
N LEU A 12 8.99 -10.47 8.07
CA LEU A 12 7.81 -10.00 7.34
C LEU A 12 7.44 -10.93 6.18
N CYS A 13 8.43 -11.33 5.37
CA CYS A 13 8.20 -12.22 4.23
C CYS A 13 7.76 -13.64 4.64
N LEU A 14 7.99 -14.05 5.88
CA LEU A 14 7.50 -15.34 6.40
C LEU A 14 6.03 -15.31 6.81
N ILE A 15 5.47 -14.13 7.09
CA ILE A 15 4.06 -13.99 7.47
C ILE A 15 3.19 -14.21 6.24
N ASN A 16 2.25 -15.14 6.31
CA ASN A 16 1.23 -15.31 5.30
C ASN A 16 0.03 -14.43 5.65
N SER A 17 -0.29 -13.48 4.77
CA SER A 17 -1.33 -12.48 4.99
C SER A 17 -2.17 -12.24 3.72
N PRO A 18 -2.88 -13.26 3.22
CA PRO A 18 -3.70 -13.09 2.03
C PRO A 18 -4.83 -12.09 2.32
N SER A 19 -5.34 -11.42 1.27
CA SER A 19 -6.42 -10.44 1.37
C SER A 19 -7.61 -10.97 2.20
N GLY A 20 -8.04 -10.18 3.19
CA GLY A 20 -9.06 -10.54 4.17
C GLY A 20 -8.56 -11.38 5.36
N LEU A 21 -7.28 -11.76 5.40
CA LEU A 21 -6.66 -12.53 6.49
C LEU A 21 -5.37 -11.85 7.01
N GLU A 22 -5.33 -10.53 7.06
CA GLU A 22 -4.14 -9.73 7.41
C GLU A 22 -3.85 -9.69 8.92
N PHE A 23 -4.70 -10.27 9.76
CA PHE A 23 -4.54 -10.24 11.21
C PHE A 23 -3.15 -10.69 11.70
N PRO A 24 -2.48 -11.70 11.12
CA PRO A 24 -1.11 -12.04 11.50
C PRO A 24 -0.12 -10.90 11.26
N MET A 25 -0.24 -10.19 10.13
CA MET A 25 0.60 -9.04 9.79
C MET A 25 0.31 -7.86 10.72
N THR A 26 -0.97 -7.53 10.92
CA THR A 26 -1.39 -6.49 11.88
C THR A 26 -0.82 -6.73 13.27
N THR A 27 -0.92 -7.98 13.76
CA THR A 27 -0.39 -8.38 15.08
C THR A 27 1.12 -8.21 15.15
N TYR A 28 1.84 -8.61 14.10
CA TYR A 28 3.30 -8.45 14.02
C TYR A 28 3.70 -6.98 14.10
N ILE A 29 3.07 -6.13 13.28
CA ILE A 29 3.34 -4.68 13.25
C ILE A 29 3.09 -4.04 14.61
N ILE A 30 1.98 -4.35 15.27
CA ILE A 30 1.67 -3.83 16.61
C ILE A 30 2.73 -4.26 17.61
N ASN A 31 3.11 -5.53 17.63
CA ASN A 31 4.14 -6.06 18.55
C ASN A 31 5.51 -5.38 18.30
N TYR A 32 5.88 -5.15 17.04
CA TYR A 32 7.08 -4.41 16.69
C TYR A 32 7.03 -2.97 17.23
N CYS A 33 5.88 -2.32 17.11
CA CYS A 33 5.68 -0.95 17.56
C CYS A 33 5.70 -0.78 19.09
N TYR A 34 5.38 -1.81 19.90
CA TYR A 34 5.46 -1.74 21.35
C TYR A 34 6.85 -1.36 21.89
N GLN A 35 7.89 -1.62 21.11
CA GLN A 35 9.27 -1.30 21.50
C GLN A 35 9.66 0.15 21.14
N ILE A 36 8.78 0.90 20.45
CA ILE A 36 9.05 2.25 19.97
C ILE A 36 8.29 3.26 20.85
N LYS A 37 9.02 4.17 21.50
CA LYS A 37 8.41 5.20 22.32
C LYS A 37 7.60 6.20 21.49
N GLY A 38 6.49 6.67 22.07
CA GLY A 38 5.65 7.71 21.47
C GLY A 38 4.67 7.22 20.42
N ILE A 39 4.55 5.91 20.21
CA ILE A 39 3.58 5.30 19.32
C ILE A 39 2.18 5.28 19.97
N GLN A 40 1.19 5.65 19.16
CA GLN A 40 -0.22 5.37 19.39
C GLN A 40 -0.77 4.72 18.12
N TYR A 41 -1.73 3.83 18.26
CA TYR A 41 -2.36 3.19 17.09
C TYR A 41 -3.87 3.03 17.27
N LYS A 42 -4.56 2.93 16.15
CA LYS A 42 -5.99 2.66 16.04
C LYS A 42 -6.23 1.71 14.87
N ILE A 43 -7.15 0.78 15.04
CA ILE A 43 -7.64 -0.09 13.96
C ILE A 43 -9.07 0.36 13.64
N ASP A 44 -9.40 0.48 12.35
CA ASP A 44 -10.77 0.76 11.93
C ASP A 44 -11.61 -0.53 11.78
N LYS A 45 -12.85 -0.38 11.33
CA LYS A 45 -13.81 -1.49 11.25
C LYS A 45 -13.47 -2.55 10.20
N VAL A 46 -12.66 -2.21 9.18
CA VAL A 46 -12.24 -3.16 8.14
C VAL A 46 -10.87 -3.76 8.41
N GLY A 47 -10.10 -3.21 9.38
CA GLY A 47 -8.81 -3.73 9.78
C GLY A 47 -7.62 -2.86 9.42
N ASN A 48 -7.80 -1.69 8.81
CA ASN A 48 -6.70 -0.74 8.57
C ASN A 48 -6.07 -0.33 9.89
N LEU A 49 -4.74 -0.27 9.92
CA LEU A 49 -3.96 0.09 11.08
C LEU A 49 -3.35 1.50 10.91
N PHE A 50 -3.84 2.44 11.68
CA PHE A 50 -3.34 3.82 11.74
C PHE A 50 -2.37 3.97 12.90
N ILE A 51 -1.17 4.45 12.62
CA ILE A 51 -0.12 4.68 13.62
C ILE A 51 0.28 6.14 13.62
N THR A 52 0.43 6.70 14.80
CA THR A 52 1.02 8.03 15.01
C THR A 52 2.19 7.92 15.96
N LYS A 53 3.27 8.64 15.67
CA LYS A 53 4.42 8.77 16.55
C LYS A 53 4.65 10.22 16.92
N ASN A 54 4.56 10.55 18.22
CA ASN A 54 4.80 11.89 18.77
C ASN A 54 4.05 13.03 18.05
N THR A 55 2.84 12.77 17.56
CA THR A 55 2.06 13.77 16.85
C THR A 55 1.38 14.72 17.83
N THR A 56 1.58 16.01 17.67
CA THR A 56 0.98 17.08 18.49
C THR A 56 0.56 18.25 17.61
N SER A 57 -0.67 18.77 17.81
CA SER A 57 -1.11 19.99 17.12
C SER A 57 -0.29 21.20 17.65
N PRO A 58 0.09 22.17 16.81
CA PRO A 58 -0.29 22.38 15.39
C PRO A 58 0.74 21.86 14.36
N LYS A 59 1.62 20.96 14.70
CA LYS A 59 2.65 20.43 13.77
C LYS A 59 2.02 19.66 12.62
N THR A 60 2.80 19.55 11.52
CA THR A 60 2.46 18.74 10.34
C THR A 60 3.46 17.60 10.16
N TYR A 61 3.03 16.49 9.59
CA TYR A 61 3.77 15.23 9.58
C TYR A 61 3.84 14.62 8.18
N PRO A 62 4.93 13.91 7.82
CA PRO A 62 4.89 13.01 6.68
C PRO A 62 3.92 11.87 6.97
N CYS A 63 3.28 11.34 5.95
CA CYS A 63 2.43 10.15 6.05
C CYS A 63 2.95 9.08 5.10
N LEU A 64 3.20 7.88 5.63
CA LEU A 64 3.59 6.72 4.85
C LEU A 64 2.45 5.71 4.79
N ILE A 65 2.28 5.10 3.62
CA ILE A 65 1.22 4.13 3.33
C ILE A 65 1.86 2.84 2.85
N ALA A 66 1.33 1.70 3.26
CA ALA A 66 1.64 0.38 2.70
C ALA A 66 0.46 -0.56 2.95
N HIS A 67 0.23 -1.54 2.08
CA HIS A 67 -0.80 -2.53 2.34
C HIS A 67 -0.25 -3.76 3.06
N MET A 68 -1.12 -4.44 3.84
CA MET A 68 -0.76 -5.58 4.68
C MET A 68 -1.06 -6.92 4.03
N ASP A 69 -1.88 -6.94 3.01
CA ASP A 69 -2.26 -8.16 2.31
C ASP A 69 -1.25 -8.55 1.23
N GLU A 70 -1.38 -9.76 0.76
CA GLU A 70 -0.68 -10.31 -0.40
C GLU A 70 -1.63 -11.20 -1.19
N ILE A 71 -1.44 -11.27 -2.50
CA ILE A 71 -2.26 -12.14 -3.37
C ILE A 71 -2.03 -13.64 -3.10
N HIS A 72 -0.92 -13.99 -2.51
CA HIS A 72 -0.54 -15.38 -2.28
C HIS A 72 -1.24 -15.97 -1.06
N ASN A 73 -2.09 -16.96 -1.26
CA ASN A 73 -2.65 -17.76 -0.18
C ASN A 73 -1.89 -19.11 -0.09
N LEU A 74 -0.84 -19.13 0.73
CA LEU A 74 0.04 -20.29 0.85
C LEU A 74 -0.45 -21.25 1.95
N ASN A 75 -0.79 -22.45 1.55
CA ASN A 75 -1.13 -23.54 2.49
C ASN A 75 0.11 -24.23 3.09
N ILE A 76 1.29 -23.95 2.56
CA ILE A 76 2.56 -24.54 2.96
C ILE A 76 3.50 -23.41 3.38
N PRO A 77 4.21 -23.54 4.51
CA PRO A 77 5.20 -22.56 4.93
C PRO A 77 6.25 -22.29 3.85
N ARG A 78 6.61 -21.03 3.71
CA ARG A 78 7.68 -20.61 2.81
C ARG A 78 9.00 -20.51 3.55
N LYS A 79 10.10 -20.76 2.83
CA LYS A 79 11.45 -20.48 3.26
C LYS A 79 12.04 -19.35 2.43
N ILE A 80 12.61 -18.36 3.10
CA ILE A 80 13.26 -17.24 2.43
C ILE A 80 14.66 -17.64 1.99
N MET A 81 15.00 -17.26 0.78
CA MET A 81 16.29 -17.53 0.15
C MET A 81 16.98 -16.19 -0.17
N LEU A 82 18.23 -16.07 0.27
CA LEU A 82 19.09 -14.90 0.05
C LEU A 82 20.33 -15.31 -0.72
N LYS A 83 20.62 -14.67 -1.83
CA LYS A 83 21.87 -14.90 -2.58
C LYS A 83 22.18 -13.72 -3.50
N ASN A 84 23.40 -13.21 -3.46
CA ASN A 84 23.89 -12.20 -4.40
C ASN A 84 22.95 -11.00 -4.52
N ASN A 85 22.53 -10.44 -3.39
CA ASN A 85 21.62 -9.29 -3.35
C ASN A 85 20.17 -9.57 -3.80
N LEU A 86 19.82 -10.82 -4.05
CA LEU A 86 18.46 -11.25 -4.36
C LEU A 86 17.82 -11.92 -3.14
N ILE A 87 16.52 -11.67 -2.99
CA ILE A 87 15.63 -12.34 -2.04
C ILE A 87 14.45 -12.95 -2.80
N TRP A 88 14.11 -14.21 -2.50
CA TRP A 88 12.94 -14.90 -3.05
C TRP A 88 12.45 -15.97 -2.07
N ALA A 89 11.31 -16.57 -2.35
CA ALA A 89 10.76 -17.63 -1.51
C ALA A 89 10.63 -18.96 -2.24
N VAL A 90 10.74 -20.04 -1.47
CA VAL A 90 10.43 -21.40 -1.89
C VAL A 90 9.58 -22.09 -0.84
N THR A 91 8.76 -23.06 -1.24
CA THR A 91 8.00 -23.89 -0.29
C THR A 91 8.96 -24.69 0.59
N GLU A 92 8.64 -24.86 1.85
CA GLU A 92 9.55 -25.52 2.80
C GLU A 92 9.74 -27.01 2.49
N ASP A 93 8.71 -27.67 2.01
CA ASP A 93 8.70 -29.12 1.70
C ASP A 93 9.37 -29.46 0.35
N THR A 94 8.81 -28.93 -0.75
CA THR A 94 9.22 -29.29 -2.11
C THR A 94 10.32 -28.42 -2.69
N LYS A 95 10.67 -27.31 -2.02
CA LYS A 95 11.64 -26.31 -2.49
C LYS A 95 11.27 -25.68 -3.84
N GLN A 96 9.99 -25.74 -4.22
CA GLN A 96 9.52 -25.09 -5.42
C GLN A 96 9.36 -23.58 -5.20
N PRO A 97 9.57 -22.74 -6.21
CA PRO A 97 9.31 -21.30 -6.11
C PRO A 97 7.88 -21.03 -5.66
N CYS A 98 7.72 -20.13 -4.71
CA CYS A 98 6.43 -19.63 -4.26
C CYS A 98 6.48 -18.10 -4.09
N GLY A 99 5.32 -17.46 -3.94
CA GLY A 99 5.24 -16.01 -3.75
C GLY A 99 6.03 -15.55 -2.54
N LEU A 100 6.77 -14.48 -2.70
CA LEU A 100 7.53 -13.83 -1.63
C LEU A 100 6.63 -12.92 -0.78
N GLY A 101 5.60 -12.32 -1.41
CA GLY A 101 4.80 -11.24 -0.83
C GLY A 101 5.63 -9.97 -0.65
N ALA A 102 6.57 -9.69 -1.55
CA ALA A 102 7.35 -8.46 -1.54
C ALA A 102 6.47 -7.24 -1.77
N ASP A 103 5.44 -7.41 -2.53
CA ASP A 103 4.27 -6.60 -2.69
C ASP A 103 3.29 -6.89 -1.53
N ASP A 104 3.06 -6.01 -0.46
CA ASP A 104 3.89 -4.81 -0.18
C ASP A 104 4.68 -4.95 1.14
N LYS A 105 5.17 -6.12 1.48
CA LYS A 105 6.02 -6.31 2.68
C LYS A 105 7.34 -5.53 2.59
N PHE A 106 7.74 -5.12 1.38
CA PHE A 106 8.89 -4.26 1.20
C PHE A 106 8.58 -2.85 1.70
N GLY A 107 7.42 -2.32 1.38
CA GLY A 107 6.94 -1.05 1.92
C GLY A 107 6.76 -1.11 3.43
N ILE A 108 6.16 -2.17 3.96
CA ILE A 108 6.04 -2.37 5.41
C ILE A 108 7.42 -2.35 6.07
N CYS A 109 8.42 -3.05 5.50
CA CYS A 109 9.79 -3.08 6.02
C CYS A 109 10.43 -1.68 6.08
N ILE A 110 10.32 -0.89 5.00
CA ILE A 110 10.78 0.50 4.95
C ILE A 110 10.13 1.32 6.05
N ILE A 111 8.80 1.25 6.15
CA ILE A 111 8.02 2.05 7.09
C ILE A 111 8.38 1.72 8.54
N LEU A 112 8.49 0.45 8.89
CA LEU A 112 8.84 0.02 10.25
C LEU A 112 10.25 0.48 10.65
N GLN A 113 11.22 0.45 9.72
CA GLN A 113 12.55 1.00 9.98
C GLN A 113 12.50 2.52 10.19
N LEU A 114 11.73 3.24 9.38
CA LEU A 114 11.58 4.69 9.51
C LEU A 114 10.85 5.08 10.80
N LEU A 115 9.86 4.29 11.23
CA LEU A 115 9.22 4.48 12.53
C LEU A 115 10.20 4.43 13.71
N LYS A 116 11.25 3.61 13.66
CA LYS A 116 12.28 3.59 14.70
C LYS A 116 13.06 4.89 14.79
N ILE A 117 13.43 5.47 13.66
CA ILE A 117 14.45 6.54 13.59
C ILE A 117 13.87 7.95 13.48
N LEU A 118 12.69 8.10 12.83
CA LEU A 118 12.07 9.41 12.70
C LEU A 118 11.50 9.90 14.03
N PRO A 119 11.60 11.20 14.33
CA PRO A 119 11.10 11.74 15.59
C PRO A 119 9.57 11.74 15.64
N ASP A 120 8.94 12.04 14.53
CA ASP A 120 7.48 12.14 14.39
C ASP A 120 7.03 11.72 12.98
N ILE A 121 5.90 11.03 12.88
CA ILE A 121 5.36 10.50 11.61
C ILE A 121 3.94 9.97 11.80
N LYS A 122 3.16 9.96 10.72
CA LYS A 122 1.91 9.19 10.59
C LYS A 122 2.11 8.04 9.61
N VAL A 123 1.48 6.91 9.88
CA VAL A 123 1.51 5.72 9.03
C VAL A 123 0.12 5.12 8.94
N CYS A 124 -0.31 4.77 7.73
CA CYS A 124 -1.50 3.98 7.50
C CYS A 124 -1.09 2.66 6.84
N PHE A 125 -1.37 1.55 7.49
CA PHE A 125 -1.30 0.24 6.88
C PHE A 125 -2.72 -0.18 6.49
N THR A 126 -2.94 -0.37 5.20
CA THR A 126 -4.23 -0.75 4.62
C THR A 126 -4.38 -2.26 4.55
N VAL A 127 -5.62 -2.71 4.40
CA VAL A 127 -5.98 -4.10 4.15
C VAL A 127 -6.63 -4.22 2.78
N GLN A 128 -6.59 -5.42 2.18
CA GLN A 128 -7.31 -5.74 0.95
C GLN A 128 -7.04 -4.73 -0.19
N GLU A 129 -5.78 -4.31 -0.38
CA GLU A 129 -5.38 -3.52 -1.54
C GLU A 129 -5.55 -4.35 -2.81
N GLU A 130 -5.03 -5.58 -2.78
CA GLU A 130 -5.08 -6.56 -3.86
C GLU A 130 -6.52 -7.01 -4.20
N PHE A 131 -7.45 -6.62 -3.34
CA PHE A 131 -8.86 -6.86 -3.48
C PHE A 131 -9.63 -5.54 -3.58
N TYR A 132 -9.48 -4.84 -4.73
CA TYR A 132 -10.17 -3.59 -5.08
C TYR A 132 -9.91 -2.41 -4.12
N GLY A 133 -8.82 -2.44 -3.32
CA GLY A 133 -8.46 -1.33 -2.43
C GLY A 133 -9.49 -1.02 -1.34
N ILE A 134 -10.22 -2.04 -0.86
CA ILE A 134 -11.27 -1.87 0.17
C ILE A 134 -10.75 -1.12 1.38
N GLY A 135 -9.51 -1.42 1.80
CA GLY A 135 -8.87 -0.72 2.90
C GLY A 135 -8.72 0.77 2.66
N ALA A 136 -8.20 1.17 1.51
CA ALA A 136 -8.02 2.58 1.17
C ALA A 136 -9.35 3.32 1.04
N ILE A 137 -10.37 2.70 0.45
CA ILE A 137 -11.74 3.26 0.36
C ILE A 137 -12.31 3.56 1.75
N GLU A 138 -12.09 2.69 2.72
CA GLU A 138 -12.53 2.94 4.11
C GLU A 138 -11.62 3.94 4.81
N ALA A 139 -10.29 3.84 4.61
CA ALA A 139 -9.31 4.70 5.27
C ALA A 139 -9.52 6.18 4.95
N GLN A 140 -9.93 6.53 3.72
CA GLN A 140 -10.21 7.91 3.33
C GLN A 140 -11.31 8.59 4.17
N LEU A 141 -12.17 7.83 4.83
CA LEU A 141 -13.18 8.37 5.75
C LEU A 141 -12.59 8.87 7.06
N ASN A 142 -11.34 8.54 7.39
CA ASN A 142 -10.67 8.97 8.61
C ASN A 142 -9.97 10.33 8.43
N SER A 143 -10.75 11.37 8.15
CA SER A 143 -10.24 12.73 7.92
C SER A 143 -9.44 13.29 9.10
N GLU A 144 -9.74 12.89 10.33
CA GLU A 144 -8.98 13.28 11.53
C GLU A 144 -7.54 12.76 11.46
N PHE A 145 -7.35 11.51 11.06
CA PHE A 145 -6.01 10.94 10.91
C PHE A 145 -5.23 11.65 9.81
N PHE A 146 -5.83 11.92 8.65
CA PHE A 146 -5.17 12.61 7.54
C PHE A 146 -5.09 14.13 7.71
N SER A 147 -5.64 14.68 8.79
CA SER A 147 -5.38 16.08 9.12
C SER A 147 -3.90 16.31 9.45
N ASN A 148 -3.39 17.49 9.18
CA ASN A 148 -2.01 17.90 9.51
C ASN A 148 -0.92 16.99 8.89
N ILE A 149 -1.15 16.39 7.74
CA ILE A 149 -0.10 15.74 6.96
C ILE A 149 0.51 16.71 5.92
N ARG A 150 1.79 16.50 5.60
CA ARG A 150 2.53 17.33 4.64
C ARG A 150 2.42 16.81 3.22
N PHE A 151 2.51 15.50 3.08
CA PHE A 151 2.44 14.70 1.86
C PHE A 151 2.27 13.23 2.22
N MET A 152 1.94 12.40 1.24
CA MET A 152 1.88 10.94 1.37
C MET A 152 2.94 10.27 0.50
N ILE A 153 3.55 9.20 1.00
CA ILE A 153 4.44 8.32 0.23
C ILE A 153 4.03 6.87 0.44
N GLU A 154 3.93 6.14 -0.64
CA GLU A 154 3.69 4.70 -0.69
C GLU A 154 4.86 4.03 -1.41
N PRO A 155 5.64 3.15 -0.79
CA PRO A 155 6.70 2.40 -1.45
C PRO A 155 6.19 1.07 -1.98
N ASP A 156 5.21 1.13 -2.87
CA ASP A 156 4.48 -0.02 -3.42
C ASP A 156 4.45 0.04 -4.95
N ARG A 157 5.63 0.00 -5.55
CA ARG A 157 5.76 -0.10 -7.01
C ARG A 157 6.90 -1.05 -7.36
N ARG A 158 6.63 -1.95 -8.31
CA ARG A 158 7.68 -2.81 -8.89
C ARG A 158 8.81 -2.00 -9.52
N GLY A 159 9.98 -2.63 -9.66
CA GLY A 159 11.14 -1.98 -10.27
C GLY A 159 11.92 -1.11 -9.29
N ASN A 160 12.71 -0.17 -9.81
CA ASN A 160 13.65 0.57 -8.96
C ASN A 160 13.83 2.04 -9.33
N SER A 161 13.02 2.59 -10.21
CA SER A 161 13.28 3.93 -10.77
C SER A 161 12.03 4.75 -11.04
N ASP A 162 10.84 4.22 -10.78
CA ASP A 162 9.61 4.96 -11.02
C ASP A 162 9.20 5.70 -9.75
N ILE A 163 8.84 6.98 -9.91
CA ILE A 163 8.03 7.74 -8.99
C ILE A 163 6.70 8.00 -9.68
N ILE A 164 5.64 7.39 -9.19
CA ILE A 164 4.30 7.57 -9.72
C ILE A 164 3.77 8.92 -9.20
N VAL A 165 3.44 9.78 -10.14
CA VAL A 165 2.94 11.15 -9.90
C VAL A 165 1.54 11.37 -10.46
N GLU A 166 1.04 10.37 -11.19
CA GLU A 166 -0.28 10.32 -11.79
C GLU A 166 -0.79 8.88 -11.78
N THR A 167 -2.05 8.66 -11.39
CA THR A 167 -2.73 7.37 -11.43
C THR A 167 -4.07 7.53 -12.12
N ASN A 168 -4.41 6.64 -13.07
CA ASN A 168 -5.71 6.63 -13.72
C ASN A 168 -6.18 8.04 -14.17
N CYS A 169 -5.30 8.81 -14.83
CA CYS A 169 -5.53 10.20 -15.26
C CYS A 169 -5.70 11.22 -14.11
N LEU A 170 -5.47 10.84 -12.86
CA LEU A 170 -5.45 11.71 -11.71
C LEU A 170 -4.02 12.09 -11.35
N LYS A 171 -3.64 13.37 -11.48
CA LYS A 171 -2.37 13.88 -10.99
C LYS A 171 -2.39 13.87 -9.46
N ILE A 172 -1.48 13.13 -8.84
CA ILE A 172 -1.44 12.94 -7.38
C ILE A 172 -0.35 13.77 -6.69
N ALA A 173 0.61 14.30 -7.43
CA ALA A 173 1.69 15.13 -6.91
C ALA A 173 1.68 16.54 -7.52
N SER A 174 1.90 17.57 -6.71
CA SER A 174 2.06 18.96 -7.20
C SER A 174 3.43 19.15 -7.85
N ASP A 175 3.52 20.11 -8.79
CA ASP A 175 4.79 20.49 -9.39
C ASP A 175 5.75 21.05 -8.35
N GLU A 176 5.27 21.81 -7.37
CA GLU A 176 6.04 22.34 -6.25
C GLU A 176 6.71 21.21 -5.43
N PHE A 177 5.98 20.14 -5.13
CA PHE A 177 6.56 18.99 -4.41
C PHE A 177 7.67 18.31 -5.22
N LEU A 178 7.41 18.08 -6.50
CA LEU A 178 8.36 17.45 -7.40
C LEU A 178 9.61 18.32 -7.64
N GLU A 179 9.46 19.63 -7.75
CA GLU A 179 10.57 20.58 -7.82
C GLU A 179 11.45 20.51 -6.56
N ASP A 180 10.83 20.56 -5.39
CA ASP A 180 11.55 20.54 -4.10
C ASP A 180 12.37 19.26 -3.88
N ILE A 181 11.93 18.13 -4.43
CA ILE A 181 12.65 16.84 -4.29
C ILE A 181 13.47 16.46 -5.54
N SER A 182 13.52 17.29 -6.57
CA SER A 182 14.09 16.95 -7.89
C SER A 182 15.56 16.51 -7.85
N ASP A 183 16.40 17.14 -7.01
CA ASP A 183 17.78 16.76 -6.82
C ASP A 183 17.94 15.38 -6.16
N LEU A 184 17.01 15.01 -5.25
CA LEU A 184 16.94 13.67 -4.68
C LEU A 184 16.53 12.64 -5.73
N LEU A 185 15.54 12.95 -6.56
CA LEU A 185 15.16 12.09 -7.66
C LEU A 185 16.32 11.84 -8.61
N GLN A 186 17.08 12.88 -8.94
CA GLN A 186 18.29 12.77 -9.75
C GLN A 186 19.37 11.92 -9.04
N LYS A 187 19.64 12.19 -7.76
CA LYS A 187 20.63 11.46 -6.93
C LYS A 187 20.34 9.96 -6.90
N TYR A 188 19.08 9.60 -6.69
CA TYR A 188 18.63 8.20 -6.57
C TYR A 188 18.17 7.59 -7.91
N LYS A 189 18.22 8.36 -9.01
CA LYS A 189 17.85 7.94 -10.37
C LYS A 189 16.39 7.47 -10.47
N TYR A 190 15.47 8.22 -9.83
CA TYR A 190 14.04 8.03 -10.02
C TYR A 190 13.51 9.01 -11.06
N LYS A 191 12.47 8.59 -11.80
CA LYS A 191 11.84 9.38 -12.85
C LYS A 191 10.33 9.34 -12.71
N PRO A 192 9.64 10.47 -12.95
CA PRO A 192 8.19 10.50 -13.00
C PRO A 192 7.64 9.47 -13.98
N ALA A 193 6.60 8.78 -13.54
CA ALA A 193 5.87 7.78 -14.32
C ALA A 193 4.37 7.84 -13.99
N ILE A 194 3.56 7.25 -14.85
CA ILE A 194 2.13 7.08 -14.66
C ILE A 194 1.89 5.67 -14.14
N GLY A 195 1.09 5.57 -13.07
CA GLY A 195 0.67 4.30 -12.50
C GLY A 195 -0.77 3.95 -12.84
N THR A 196 -1.17 2.79 -12.36
CA THR A 196 -2.55 2.30 -12.39
C THR A 196 -3.20 2.51 -11.02
N PHE A 197 -3.89 1.50 -10.51
CA PHE A 197 -4.46 1.51 -9.17
C PHE A 197 -3.37 1.51 -8.08
N THR A 198 -3.64 2.16 -6.96
CA THR A 198 -2.79 2.21 -5.75
C THR A 198 -3.57 2.88 -4.61
N ASP A 199 -3.31 2.51 -3.37
CA ASP A 199 -4.00 3.04 -2.20
C ASP A 199 -3.92 4.57 -2.09
N ILE A 200 -2.76 5.17 -2.38
CA ILE A 200 -2.65 6.64 -2.36
C ILE A 200 -3.47 7.31 -3.48
N GLY A 201 -3.74 6.62 -4.58
CA GLY A 201 -4.64 7.09 -5.63
C GLY A 201 -6.07 7.25 -5.09
N VAL A 202 -6.54 6.26 -4.33
CA VAL A 202 -7.85 6.28 -3.65
C VAL A 202 -7.88 7.34 -2.56
N LEU A 203 -6.88 7.34 -1.67
CA LEU A 203 -6.79 8.33 -0.58
C LEU A 203 -6.76 9.77 -1.10
N LYS A 204 -6.19 9.99 -2.27
CA LYS A 204 -6.08 11.30 -2.91
C LYS A 204 -7.42 11.94 -3.26
N GLU A 205 -8.50 11.16 -3.35
CA GLU A 205 -9.85 11.67 -3.60
C GLU A 205 -10.35 12.59 -2.46
N THR A 206 -9.87 12.36 -1.24
CA THR A 206 -10.31 13.12 -0.05
C THR A 206 -9.17 13.83 0.68
N VAL A 207 -7.91 13.44 0.42
CA VAL A 207 -6.73 13.98 1.11
C VAL A 207 -5.99 14.97 0.21
N ASN A 208 -6.11 16.27 0.50
CA ASN A 208 -5.66 17.38 -0.34
C ASN A 208 -4.18 17.74 -0.15
N VAL A 209 -3.29 16.75 -0.20
CA VAL A 209 -1.83 16.95 -0.23
C VAL A 209 -1.20 16.13 -1.34
N SER A 210 0.01 16.50 -1.74
CA SER A 210 0.78 15.71 -2.73
C SER A 210 1.03 14.30 -2.25
N ALA A 211 0.97 13.34 -3.17
CA ALA A 211 1.22 11.93 -2.94
C ALA A 211 2.13 11.36 -4.03
N ILE A 212 2.95 10.39 -3.69
CA ILE A 212 3.80 9.65 -4.63
C ILE A 212 3.86 8.17 -4.27
N ASN A 213 3.88 7.29 -5.29
CA ASN A 213 4.22 5.89 -5.10
C ASN A 213 5.60 5.60 -5.73
N LEU A 214 6.44 4.83 -5.03
CA LEU A 214 7.85 4.64 -5.37
C LEU A 214 8.18 3.17 -5.65
N SER A 215 8.92 2.91 -6.73
CA SER A 215 9.52 1.59 -6.95
C SER A 215 10.43 1.20 -5.79
N CYS A 216 10.21 0.03 -5.19
CA CYS A 216 10.94 -0.42 -4.01
C CYS A 216 11.75 -1.71 -4.20
N GLY A 217 11.95 -2.16 -5.44
CA GLY A 217 12.92 -3.22 -5.75
C GLY A 217 12.36 -4.63 -5.81
N TYR A 218 11.04 -4.82 -5.88
CA TYR A 218 10.43 -6.12 -6.17
C TYR A 218 10.10 -6.29 -7.65
N TYR A 219 9.95 -7.52 -8.07
CA TYR A 219 9.75 -7.93 -9.47
C TYR A 219 8.93 -9.20 -9.56
N LYS A 220 8.18 -9.33 -10.64
CA LYS A 220 7.31 -10.48 -10.92
C LYS A 220 6.28 -10.70 -9.82
N GLU A 221 5.78 -9.61 -9.30
CA GLU A 221 4.67 -9.57 -8.38
C GLU A 221 3.52 -10.47 -8.85
N HIS A 222 2.72 -10.97 -7.95
CA HIS A 222 1.56 -11.83 -8.21
C HIS A 222 1.90 -13.18 -8.88
N THR A 223 3.17 -13.59 -8.86
CA THR A 223 3.59 -14.88 -9.37
C THR A 223 4.41 -15.69 -8.35
N SER A 224 4.45 -17.01 -8.53
CA SER A 224 5.33 -17.87 -7.73
C SER A 224 6.84 -17.59 -7.94
N ARG A 225 7.19 -16.73 -8.90
CA ARG A 225 8.58 -16.35 -9.19
C ARG A 225 8.92 -14.95 -8.76
N GLU A 226 8.13 -14.40 -7.87
CA GLU A 226 8.37 -13.09 -7.26
C GLU A 226 9.73 -13.07 -6.55
N TYR A 227 10.45 -11.98 -6.71
CA TYR A 227 11.75 -11.77 -6.08
C TYR A 227 12.02 -10.29 -5.83
N GLY A 228 12.93 -10.01 -4.91
CA GLY A 228 13.41 -8.67 -4.63
C GLY A 228 14.90 -8.49 -4.84
N ARG A 229 15.32 -7.22 -4.97
CA ARG A 229 16.72 -6.79 -4.99
C ARG A 229 17.00 -5.89 -3.79
N LEU A 230 17.80 -6.37 -2.86
CA LEU A 230 18.02 -5.74 -1.57
C LEU A 230 18.65 -4.35 -1.66
N ASN A 231 19.58 -4.14 -2.61
CA ASN A 231 20.17 -2.82 -2.84
C ASN A 231 19.20 -1.80 -3.42
N GLU A 232 18.17 -2.25 -4.13
CA GLU A 232 17.15 -1.38 -4.69
C GLU A 232 16.12 -1.01 -3.62
N LEU A 233 15.78 -1.95 -2.72
CA LEU A 233 14.98 -1.68 -1.54
C LEU A 233 15.72 -0.71 -0.58
N GLU A 234 17.03 -0.92 -0.32
CA GLU A 234 17.85 0.00 0.46
C GLU A 234 17.93 1.40 -0.18
N LYS A 235 17.95 1.46 -1.51
CA LYS A 235 17.90 2.72 -2.25
C LYS A 235 16.58 3.47 -2.01
N CYS A 236 15.44 2.76 -2.08
CA CYS A 236 14.12 3.33 -1.82
C CYS A 236 14.00 3.84 -0.38
N LEU A 237 14.42 3.04 0.61
CA LEU A 237 14.48 3.44 2.01
C LEU A 237 15.23 4.76 2.20
N ASN A 238 16.41 4.89 1.59
CA ASN A 238 17.23 6.11 1.71
C ASN A 238 16.61 7.30 0.98
N LEU A 239 15.97 7.10 -0.17
CA LEU A 239 15.25 8.16 -0.87
C LEU A 239 14.10 8.70 -0.01
N ILE A 240 13.26 7.82 0.55
CA ILE A 240 12.14 8.22 1.41
C ILE A 240 12.65 8.98 2.64
N TYR A 241 13.70 8.48 3.28
CA TYR A 241 14.31 9.17 4.42
C TYR A 241 14.80 10.58 4.05
N ASP A 242 15.49 10.73 2.91
CA ASP A 242 15.98 12.03 2.45
C ASP A 242 14.82 12.97 2.07
N ILE A 243 13.74 12.46 1.43
CA ILE A 243 12.53 13.25 1.11
C ILE A 243 11.89 13.79 2.40
N ILE A 244 11.68 12.92 3.40
CA ILE A 244 11.05 13.31 4.67
C ILE A 244 11.83 14.41 5.36
N ASN A 245 13.16 14.36 5.35
CA ASN A 245 14.01 15.36 5.97
C ASN A 245 14.10 16.68 5.18
N LYS A 246 13.91 16.63 3.85
CA LYS A 246 13.96 17.81 2.98
C LYS A 246 12.62 18.50 2.86
N ALA A 247 11.54 17.76 2.64
CA ALA A 247 10.20 18.26 2.38
C ALA A 247 9.49 18.58 3.70
N ILE A 248 9.71 19.79 4.24
CA ILE A 248 9.25 20.18 5.59
C ILE A 248 7.93 20.97 5.60
N LYS A 249 7.47 21.45 4.46
CA LYS A 249 6.21 22.22 4.32
C LYS A 249 5.04 21.31 3.93
N VAL A 250 3.83 21.81 4.03
CA VAL A 250 2.63 21.15 3.49
C VAL A 250 2.57 21.40 1.99
N TYR A 251 2.50 20.35 1.20
CA TYR A 251 2.36 20.42 -0.26
C TYR A 251 0.91 20.20 -0.64
N VAL A 252 0.13 21.26 -0.51
CA VAL A 252 -1.29 21.23 -0.90
C VAL A 252 -1.41 20.86 -2.38
N HIS A 253 -2.28 19.92 -2.65
CA HIS A 253 -2.59 19.51 -4.00
C HIS A 253 -4.03 19.01 -4.07
N ASP A 254 -4.92 19.87 -4.49
CA ASP A 254 -6.25 19.48 -4.92
C ASP A 254 -6.13 18.94 -6.32
N SER A 255 -6.55 17.72 -6.55
CA SER A 255 -6.71 17.25 -7.92
C SER A 255 -7.84 18.01 -8.56
N PRO A 256 -7.56 18.94 -9.52
CA PRO A 256 -8.56 19.90 -9.99
C PRO A 256 -9.69 19.25 -10.77
N ASP A 257 -9.51 18.09 -11.27
CA ASP A 257 -10.54 17.31 -11.92
C ASP A 257 -10.76 16.01 -11.15
N LYS A 258 -11.82 16.00 -10.39
CA LYS A 258 -12.65 14.80 -10.24
C LYS A 258 -13.32 14.50 -11.61
N ALA A 259 -12.62 14.74 -12.71
CA ALA A 259 -12.87 14.07 -13.96
C ALA A 259 -12.46 12.63 -13.71
N TYR A 260 -13.16 12.14 -12.76
CA TYR A 260 -13.66 10.85 -12.66
C TYR A 260 -12.92 9.92 -13.59
N CYS A 261 -12.23 9.03 -13.06
CA CYS A 261 -11.93 7.81 -13.74
C CYS A 261 -13.27 7.15 -14.10
N SER A 262 -13.92 7.71 -15.13
CA SER A 262 -15.20 7.24 -15.66
C SER A 262 -15.09 5.75 -16.01
N TRP A 263 -13.86 5.29 -16.28
CA TRP A 263 -13.59 3.91 -16.58
C TRP A 263 -13.97 2.95 -15.42
N TYR A 264 -13.73 3.34 -14.17
CA TYR A 264 -14.06 2.49 -13.03
C TYR A 264 -15.58 2.48 -12.76
N TYR A 265 -16.25 3.63 -12.92
CA TYR A 265 -17.71 3.72 -12.76
C TYR A 265 -18.47 3.48 -14.06
N ASP A 266 -17.89 3.71 -15.25
CA ASP A 266 -18.50 3.32 -16.53
C ASP A 266 -18.46 1.79 -16.74
N ASN A 267 -17.52 1.08 -16.10
CA ASN A 267 -17.50 -0.39 -16.11
C ASN A 267 -18.11 -1.02 -14.84
N TYR A 268 -18.27 -0.26 -13.75
CA TYR A 268 -18.81 -0.74 -12.47
C TYR A 268 -19.77 0.28 -11.82
N GLY A 269 -20.29 1.24 -12.59
CA GLY A 269 -21.23 2.26 -12.14
C GLY A 269 -22.54 1.71 -11.62
N ASP A 270 -23.43 2.59 -11.18
CA ASP A 270 -24.73 2.31 -10.53
C ASP A 270 -25.60 1.21 -11.21
N ASP A 271 -25.26 0.83 -12.46
CA ASP A 271 -25.90 -0.23 -13.24
C ASP A 271 -25.17 -1.58 -13.18
N GLY A 272 -24.08 -1.71 -12.39
CA GLY A 272 -23.29 -2.95 -12.30
C GLY A 272 -24.08 -4.18 -11.85
N ILE A 273 -25.22 -3.98 -11.21
CA ILE A 273 -26.11 -5.06 -10.79
C ILE A 273 -27.00 -5.53 -11.96
N SER A 274 -27.30 -4.68 -12.94
CA SER A 274 -28.18 -5.04 -14.07
C SER A 274 -27.49 -5.91 -15.14
N ASN A 275 -26.16 -6.02 -15.15
CA ASN A 275 -25.39 -6.79 -16.13
C ASN A 275 -24.82 -8.12 -15.62
N LEU A 276 -25.26 -8.60 -14.45
CA LEU A 276 -24.83 -9.90 -13.88
C LEU A 276 -25.14 -11.11 -14.78
N ASP A 277 -26.07 -10.97 -15.72
CA ASP A 277 -26.42 -12.03 -16.67
C ASP A 277 -25.26 -12.39 -17.66
N ASN A 278 -24.22 -11.56 -17.73
CA ASN A 278 -23.06 -11.77 -18.61
C ASN A 278 -21.85 -12.44 -17.92
N TYR A 279 -21.87 -12.64 -16.60
CA TYR A 279 -20.81 -13.31 -15.88
C TYR A 279 -21.14 -14.78 -15.65
N SER A 280 -20.41 -15.68 -16.30
CA SER A 280 -20.57 -17.13 -16.11
C SER A 280 -20.04 -17.61 -14.75
N THR A 281 -19.12 -16.88 -14.14
CA THR A 281 -18.60 -17.11 -12.78
C THR A 281 -17.98 -15.83 -12.25
N ILE A 282 -18.24 -15.49 -10.99
CA ILE A 282 -17.54 -14.46 -10.23
C ILE A 282 -16.84 -15.12 -9.04
N SER A 283 -15.69 -14.60 -8.64
CA SER A 283 -15.01 -15.10 -7.43
C SER A 283 -15.83 -14.75 -6.18
N TYR A 284 -15.62 -15.51 -5.11
CA TYR A 284 -16.23 -15.23 -3.79
C TYR A 284 -15.93 -13.80 -3.32
N ALA A 285 -14.81 -13.33 -3.69
CA ALA A 285 -14.28 -12.01 -3.41
C ALA A 285 -15.04 -10.91 -4.16
N GLU A 286 -15.28 -11.08 -5.46
CA GLU A 286 -16.13 -10.17 -6.26
C GLU A 286 -17.55 -10.14 -5.74
N ALA A 287 -18.09 -11.30 -5.34
CA ALA A 287 -19.42 -11.39 -4.72
C ALA A 287 -19.50 -10.59 -3.41
N SER A 288 -18.45 -10.66 -2.57
CA SER A 288 -18.36 -9.92 -1.31
C SER A 288 -18.34 -8.42 -1.54
N TYR A 289 -17.55 -7.95 -2.51
CA TYR A 289 -17.46 -6.53 -2.88
C TYR A 289 -18.82 -5.99 -3.38
N ILE A 290 -19.47 -6.71 -4.29
CA ILE A 290 -20.78 -6.32 -4.82
C ILE A 290 -21.81 -6.26 -3.69
N CYS A 291 -21.81 -7.23 -2.76
CA CYS A 291 -22.69 -7.22 -1.60
C CYS A 291 -22.42 -6.05 -0.65
N HIS A 292 -21.15 -5.68 -0.45
CA HIS A 292 -20.79 -4.56 0.43
C HIS A 292 -21.30 -3.21 -0.11
N ASN A 293 -21.28 -3.03 -1.43
CA ASN A 293 -21.72 -1.81 -2.10
C ASN A 293 -23.18 -1.86 -2.57
N CYS A 294 -23.89 -2.94 -2.32
CA CYS A 294 -25.28 -3.13 -2.74
C CYS A 294 -26.21 -2.23 -1.91
N LYS A 295 -27.06 -1.48 -2.59
CA LYS A 295 -28.11 -0.65 -1.96
C LYS A 295 -29.40 -1.42 -1.66
N GLU A 296 -29.48 -2.68 -2.08
CA GLU A 296 -30.64 -3.54 -1.84
C GLU A 296 -30.66 -4.03 -0.38
N HIS A 297 -31.79 -3.84 0.29
CA HIS A 297 -31.97 -4.25 1.68
C HIS A 297 -32.47 -5.68 1.85
N ASP A 298 -32.86 -6.36 0.76
CA ASP A 298 -33.37 -7.74 0.77
C ASP A 298 -32.47 -8.69 -0.02
N CYS A 299 -31.53 -9.32 0.68
CA CYS A 299 -30.60 -10.30 0.10
C CYS A 299 -31.26 -11.63 -0.26
N SER A 300 -32.54 -11.87 0.07
CA SER A 300 -33.23 -13.15 -0.20
C SER A 300 -33.41 -13.45 -1.69
N LYS A 301 -33.29 -12.41 -2.54
CA LYS A 301 -33.44 -12.50 -4.00
C LYS A 301 -32.13 -12.30 -4.74
N CYS A 302 -31.00 -12.12 -4.01
CA CYS A 302 -29.71 -11.86 -4.59
C CYS A 302 -29.04 -13.14 -5.11
N LYS A 303 -28.75 -13.19 -6.41
CA LYS A 303 -28.09 -14.33 -7.07
C LYS A 303 -26.57 -14.32 -7.00
N ILE A 304 -25.96 -13.27 -6.43
CA ILE A 304 -24.50 -13.09 -6.43
C ILE A 304 -23.79 -14.28 -5.80
N TRP A 305 -24.28 -14.78 -4.67
CA TRP A 305 -23.71 -15.93 -3.98
C TRP A 305 -23.95 -17.28 -4.65
N GLU A 306 -24.91 -17.36 -5.57
CA GLU A 306 -25.14 -18.55 -6.40
C GLU A 306 -24.13 -18.64 -7.56
N ILE A 307 -23.62 -17.48 -8.01
CA ILE A 307 -22.66 -17.36 -9.12
C ILE A 307 -21.23 -17.48 -8.62
N ALA A 308 -20.95 -17.10 -7.35
CA ALA A 308 -19.64 -17.20 -6.71
C ALA A 308 -19.37 -18.65 -6.26
N ARG A 309 -18.79 -19.44 -7.12
CA ARG A 309 -18.36 -20.82 -6.83
C ARG A 309 -16.95 -21.10 -7.31
#